data_8824f1b49eb13c29c63e12fdd174c39d
#
_entry.id   8824f1b49eb13c29c63e12fdd174c39d
#
_cell.length_a   1.000
_cell.length_b   1.000
_cell.length_c   1.000
_cell.angle_alpha   90.00
_cell.angle_beta   90.00
_cell.angle_gamma   90.00
#
_symmetry.space_group_name_H-M   'P 1'
#
loop_
_entity.id
_entity.type
_entity.pdbx_description
1 polymer ?
#
loop_
_entity_poly.entity_id
_entity_poly.type
_entity_poly.pdbx_seq_one_letter_code
_entity_poly.pdbx_strand_id
1 'polypeptide(L)'
;VNVYKLCEPSFYIDERVQVTYLSTDLVPNKEEIKNALKYKNVKKIFFEGIKSLKILYKKRALIKKCAKDNDGDIIISTTLAFDQLFSKYQKNKLLVAWEHCHPDCQKNYPKKVYKAVKKFDLFIPVSKSINEFYKEYLTGPQCVYLPLCIDKVDHEDAKFDTNQVTVMGRLSSEKAYDDMLRVFVKVLEQNPSAHLNIVGDGEERHNLSVLADRLGIADSVTFYGNKVGKEKSQILENTSVFVTTSHYESFGLVLLEAMDYGIPCLSFDSAKGSLDIIEDGKDGYIIKNRDLDQMANKLVELLNNPSKELSKNAKDKANSYSYENVRKQWLDAFKNMNIHDLKTRVMFTSSAGGHYSELCELDELMKRYNSFLLTEDHEMMKEIKKTNQSRSWYMPAGTKEHLFKFLCNFPITIIRSFKAFLKVKPDVVIATGAHTTVPICYIAKLFGKKVIFIETFANITTKTLSGKLVYPIADLFLVQWEEMLKLYPNAKYRGGLK
;
A
#
# COMPACT_ATOMS: atom_id res chain seq x y z
N VAL A 1 -19.43 -3.81 6.52
CA VAL A 1 -19.85 -4.92 7.39
C VAL A 1 -18.86 -5.09 8.53
N ASN A 2 -19.33 -5.07 9.77
CA ASN A 2 -18.55 -5.29 10.99
C ASN A 2 -18.89 -6.64 11.62
N VAL A 3 -17.89 -7.31 12.25
CA VAL A 3 -18.16 -8.61 12.89
C VAL A 3 -18.90 -8.44 14.22
N TYR A 4 -18.52 -7.44 15.00
CA TYR A 4 -19.06 -7.19 16.33
C TYR A 4 -19.68 -5.80 16.45
N LYS A 5 -20.75 -5.64 17.22
CA LYS A 5 -21.21 -4.36 17.72
C LYS A 5 -20.78 -4.23 19.19
N LEU A 6 -19.69 -3.52 19.45
CA LEU A 6 -19.17 -3.30 20.80
C LEU A 6 -19.63 -1.95 21.38
N CYS A 7 -19.81 -0.95 20.52
CA CYS A 7 -20.30 0.39 20.84
C CYS A 7 -20.95 1.00 19.60
N GLU A 8 -21.59 2.13 19.76
CA GLU A 8 -22.02 2.96 18.62
C GLU A 8 -20.78 3.60 17.95
N PRO A 9 -20.85 3.89 16.63
CA PRO A 9 -19.78 4.60 15.93
C PRO A 9 -19.50 5.95 16.61
N SER A 10 -18.22 6.26 16.79
CA SER A 10 -17.79 7.54 17.38
C SER A 10 -17.72 8.67 16.35
N PHE A 11 -18.09 8.41 15.10
CA PHE A 11 -18.10 9.36 13.97
C PHE A 11 -19.39 9.23 13.18
N TYR A 12 -19.74 10.29 12.45
CA TYR A 12 -20.90 10.30 11.57
C TYR A 12 -20.74 9.29 10.44
N ILE A 13 -21.79 8.53 10.18
CA ILE A 13 -21.90 7.64 9.02
C ILE A 13 -23.05 8.15 8.17
N ASP A 14 -22.78 8.42 6.89
CA ASP A 14 -23.78 8.88 5.93
C ASP A 14 -24.96 7.88 5.87
N GLU A 15 -26.19 8.40 5.83
CA GLU A 15 -27.42 7.59 5.86
C GLU A 15 -27.54 6.62 4.67
N ARG A 16 -26.85 6.89 3.56
CA ARG A 16 -26.77 5.99 2.40
C ARG A 16 -25.93 4.74 2.67
N VAL A 17 -25.14 4.74 3.76
CA VAL A 17 -24.27 3.63 4.14
C VAL A 17 -25.02 2.67 5.06
N GLN A 18 -25.37 1.49 4.54
CA GLN A 18 -25.94 0.43 5.38
C GLN A 18 -24.87 -0.22 6.24
N VAL A 19 -24.92 0.00 7.55
CA VAL A 19 -24.03 -0.64 8.51
C VAL A 19 -24.61 -1.98 8.96
N THR A 20 -23.86 -3.05 8.76
CA THR A 20 -24.27 -4.41 9.16
C THR A 20 -23.28 -4.97 10.17
N TYR A 21 -23.81 -5.43 11.31
CA TYR A 21 -23.08 -6.18 12.32
C TYR A 21 -23.40 -7.67 12.19
N LEU A 22 -22.39 -8.52 12.07
CA LEU A 22 -22.61 -9.97 11.89
C LEU A 22 -23.06 -10.64 13.21
N SER A 23 -22.73 -10.04 14.35
CA SER A 23 -23.18 -10.48 15.67
C SER A 23 -23.19 -9.31 16.66
N THR A 24 -24.22 -9.29 17.49
CA THR A 24 -24.34 -8.43 18.68
C THR A 24 -23.92 -9.14 19.97
N ASP A 25 -23.85 -10.47 19.94
CA ASP A 25 -23.68 -11.30 21.16
C ASP A 25 -22.25 -11.85 21.33
N LEU A 26 -21.41 -11.70 20.31
CA LEU A 26 -20.04 -12.17 20.36
C LEU A 26 -19.14 -11.09 20.94
N VAL A 27 -18.70 -11.27 22.18
CA VAL A 27 -17.72 -10.39 22.83
C VAL A 27 -16.37 -11.12 22.89
N PRO A 28 -15.28 -10.53 22.36
CA PRO A 28 -13.94 -11.08 22.52
C PRO A 28 -13.53 -11.15 24.00
N ASN A 29 -12.97 -12.27 24.44
CA ASN A 29 -12.54 -12.52 25.83
C ASN A 29 -11.02 -12.43 26.02
N LYS A 30 -10.36 -11.54 25.26
CA LYS A 30 -8.89 -11.40 25.27
C LYS A 30 -8.37 -10.90 26.62
N GLU A 31 -9.08 -9.96 27.24
CA GLU A 31 -8.70 -9.41 28.54
C GLU A 31 -8.89 -10.43 29.67
N GLU A 32 -9.93 -11.23 29.62
CA GLU A 32 -10.18 -12.29 30.60
C GLU A 32 -9.07 -13.35 30.56
N ILE A 33 -8.62 -13.72 29.34
CA ILE A 33 -7.49 -14.63 29.18
C ILE A 33 -6.18 -14.01 29.70
N LYS A 34 -5.91 -12.75 29.35
CA LYS A 34 -4.72 -12.03 29.79
C LYS A 34 -4.66 -11.96 31.33
N ASN A 35 -5.79 -11.64 31.96
CA ASN A 35 -5.94 -11.61 33.41
C ASN A 35 -5.76 -13.01 34.03
N ALA A 36 -6.37 -14.04 33.44
CA ALA A 36 -6.22 -15.41 33.92
C ALA A 36 -4.76 -15.90 33.88
N LEU A 37 -4.02 -15.51 32.82
CA LEU A 37 -2.58 -15.79 32.67
C LEU A 37 -1.75 -15.02 33.71
N LYS A 38 -2.04 -13.73 33.91
CA LYS A 38 -1.35 -12.87 34.89
C LYS A 38 -1.46 -13.43 36.31
N TYR A 39 -2.62 -13.92 36.69
CA TYR A 39 -2.87 -14.50 38.03
C TYR A 39 -2.67 -16.01 38.07
N LYS A 40 -2.10 -16.64 37.01
CA LYS A 40 -1.80 -18.07 36.91
C LYS A 40 -2.98 -18.99 37.28
N ASN A 41 -4.21 -18.55 37.01
CA ASN A 41 -5.43 -19.31 37.32
C ASN A 41 -5.71 -20.36 36.23
N VAL A 42 -5.20 -21.56 36.42
CA VAL A 42 -5.26 -22.65 35.43
C VAL A 42 -6.69 -23.02 35.03
N LYS A 43 -7.63 -23.07 35.98
CA LYS A 43 -9.05 -23.36 35.69
C LYS A 43 -9.64 -22.27 34.78
N LYS A 44 -9.41 -20.99 35.11
CA LYS A 44 -9.93 -19.87 34.34
C LYS A 44 -9.27 -19.81 32.95
N ILE A 45 -7.97 -20.10 32.86
CA ILE A 45 -7.24 -20.21 31.55
C ILE A 45 -7.92 -21.27 30.67
N PHE A 46 -8.23 -22.45 31.21
CA PHE A 46 -8.86 -23.54 30.47
C PHE A 46 -10.28 -23.16 29.97
N PHE A 47 -11.13 -22.62 30.84
CA PHE A 47 -12.50 -22.22 30.47
C PHE A 47 -12.51 -21.06 29.47
N GLU A 48 -11.70 -20.02 29.69
CA GLU A 48 -11.60 -18.89 28.75
C GLU A 48 -10.97 -19.32 27.42
N GLY A 49 -10.05 -20.29 27.43
CA GLY A 49 -9.49 -20.91 26.22
C GLY A 49 -10.57 -21.60 25.37
N ILE A 50 -11.43 -22.41 25.98
CA ILE A 50 -12.56 -23.05 25.27
C ILE A 50 -13.54 -21.99 24.74
N LYS A 51 -13.86 -20.95 25.56
CA LYS A 51 -14.70 -19.84 25.13
C LYS A 51 -14.11 -19.11 23.92
N SER A 52 -12.81 -18.84 23.93
CA SER A 52 -12.09 -18.27 22.79
C SER A 52 -12.21 -19.11 21.52
N LEU A 53 -12.04 -20.42 21.61
CA LEU A 53 -12.19 -21.32 20.46
C LEU A 53 -13.62 -21.28 19.89
N LYS A 54 -14.63 -21.26 20.76
CA LYS A 54 -16.04 -21.12 20.33
C LYS A 54 -16.28 -19.77 19.64
N ILE A 55 -15.73 -18.67 20.18
CA ILE A 55 -15.83 -17.33 19.59
C ILE A 55 -15.16 -17.30 18.21
N LEU A 56 -13.94 -17.85 18.09
CA LEU A 56 -13.21 -17.92 16.82
C LEU A 56 -13.97 -18.75 15.78
N TYR A 57 -14.53 -19.88 16.17
CA TYR A 57 -15.34 -20.73 15.28
C TYR A 57 -16.59 -19.99 14.78
N LYS A 58 -17.37 -19.40 15.69
CA LYS A 58 -18.58 -18.61 15.33
C LYS A 58 -18.21 -17.41 14.47
N LYS A 59 -17.16 -16.66 14.83
CA LYS A 59 -16.65 -15.56 14.02
C LYS A 59 -16.36 -16.00 12.58
N ARG A 60 -15.61 -17.11 12.43
CA ARG A 60 -15.25 -17.63 11.10
C ARG A 60 -16.48 -18.09 10.30
N ALA A 61 -17.47 -18.69 10.96
CA ALA A 61 -18.72 -19.09 10.33
C ALA A 61 -19.53 -17.89 9.84
N LEU A 62 -19.63 -16.82 10.63
CA LEU A 62 -20.32 -15.58 10.28
C LEU A 62 -19.63 -14.88 9.09
N ILE A 63 -18.30 -14.73 9.14
CA ILE A 63 -17.53 -14.14 8.04
C ILE A 63 -17.69 -15.00 6.75
N LYS A 64 -17.68 -16.33 6.89
CA LYS A 64 -17.89 -17.24 5.75
C LYS A 64 -19.29 -17.08 5.16
N LYS A 65 -20.33 -16.94 6.00
CA LYS A 65 -21.69 -16.67 5.54
C LYS A 65 -21.75 -15.33 4.83
N CYS A 66 -21.25 -14.26 5.42
CA CYS A 66 -21.16 -12.94 4.79
C CYS A 66 -20.42 -12.98 3.44
N ALA A 67 -19.28 -13.68 3.40
CA ALA A 67 -18.52 -13.81 2.16
C ALA A 67 -19.23 -14.61 1.06
N LYS A 68 -20.17 -15.48 1.40
CA LYS A 68 -20.99 -16.21 0.41
C LYS A 68 -22.18 -15.40 -0.07
N ASP A 69 -22.85 -14.72 0.86
CA ASP A 69 -24.16 -14.10 0.64
C ASP A 69 -24.03 -12.64 0.18
N ASN A 70 -22.79 -12.12 0.08
CA ASN A 70 -22.54 -10.74 -0.38
C ASN A 70 -22.90 -10.60 -1.87
N ASP A 71 -23.76 -9.64 -2.18
CA ASP A 71 -24.27 -9.34 -3.53
C ASP A 71 -23.64 -8.11 -4.18
N GLY A 72 -22.81 -7.34 -3.44
CA GLY A 72 -22.13 -6.18 -3.94
C GLY A 72 -21.24 -6.44 -5.15
N ASP A 73 -21.18 -5.54 -6.11
CA ASP A 73 -20.35 -5.66 -7.32
C ASP A 73 -18.86 -5.46 -7.01
N ILE A 74 -18.57 -4.59 -6.06
CA ILE A 74 -17.23 -4.29 -5.56
C ILE A 74 -17.17 -4.65 -4.07
N ILE A 75 -16.17 -5.41 -3.68
CA ILE A 75 -15.94 -5.82 -2.29
C ILE A 75 -14.61 -5.25 -1.85
N ILE A 76 -14.64 -4.25 -0.96
CA ILE A 76 -13.45 -3.68 -0.34
C ILE A 76 -13.28 -4.30 1.05
N SER A 77 -12.15 -4.95 1.26
CA SER A 77 -11.83 -5.62 2.53
C SER A 77 -10.61 -4.97 3.18
N THR A 78 -10.70 -4.73 4.50
CA THR A 78 -9.66 -4.10 5.32
C THR A 78 -8.98 -5.07 6.28
N THR A 79 -9.29 -6.38 6.20
CA THR A 79 -8.73 -7.37 7.13
C THR A 79 -8.46 -8.71 6.48
N LEU A 80 -7.30 -9.31 6.78
CA LEU A 80 -6.88 -10.61 6.24
C LEU A 80 -7.87 -11.75 6.49
N ALA A 81 -8.65 -11.68 7.58
CA ALA A 81 -9.64 -12.70 7.91
C ALA A 81 -10.79 -12.74 6.89
N PHE A 82 -11.18 -11.59 6.34
CA PHE A 82 -12.16 -11.48 5.26
C PHE A 82 -11.54 -11.82 3.90
N ASP A 83 -10.33 -11.33 3.63
CA ASP A 83 -9.65 -11.48 2.34
C ASP A 83 -9.59 -12.94 1.89
N GLN A 84 -9.15 -13.84 2.78
CA GLN A 84 -9.06 -15.27 2.49
C GLN A 84 -10.40 -15.90 2.10
N LEU A 85 -11.50 -15.43 2.68
CA LEU A 85 -12.83 -15.97 2.43
C LEU A 85 -13.45 -15.35 1.19
N PHE A 86 -13.33 -14.02 0.98
CA PHE A 86 -13.82 -13.39 -0.24
C PHE A 86 -13.11 -13.95 -1.48
N SER A 87 -11.79 -14.12 -1.45
CA SER A 87 -11.05 -14.74 -2.57
C SER A 87 -11.50 -16.16 -2.92
N LYS A 88 -12.12 -16.85 -1.97
CA LYS A 88 -12.66 -18.21 -2.17
C LYS A 88 -14.07 -18.22 -2.75
N TYR A 89 -14.94 -17.33 -2.27
CA TYR A 89 -16.38 -17.40 -2.54
C TYR A 89 -16.87 -16.38 -3.58
N GLN A 90 -16.17 -15.26 -3.77
CA GLN A 90 -16.60 -14.13 -4.62
C GLN A 90 -15.68 -13.96 -5.85
N LYS A 91 -15.66 -14.99 -6.72
CA LYS A 91 -14.76 -15.00 -7.90
C LYS A 91 -15.16 -14.04 -9.02
N ASN A 92 -16.43 -13.67 -9.08
CA ASN A 92 -17.00 -12.84 -10.16
C ASN A 92 -17.17 -11.37 -9.77
N LYS A 93 -16.76 -10.98 -8.56
CA LYS A 93 -16.84 -9.61 -8.04
C LYS A 93 -15.48 -8.96 -8.09
N LEU A 94 -15.42 -7.61 -8.16
CA LEU A 94 -14.18 -6.89 -8.01
C LEU A 94 -13.73 -6.95 -6.55
N LEU A 95 -12.60 -7.59 -6.29
CA LEU A 95 -12.04 -7.77 -4.96
C LEU A 95 -10.91 -6.77 -4.73
N VAL A 96 -11.09 -5.90 -3.75
CA VAL A 96 -10.15 -4.85 -3.37
C VAL A 96 -9.70 -5.10 -1.94
N ALA A 97 -8.40 -5.26 -1.72
CA ALA A 97 -7.81 -5.29 -0.38
C ALA A 97 -7.26 -3.91 -0.05
N TRP A 98 -7.79 -3.28 1.00
CA TRP A 98 -7.33 -1.98 1.48
C TRP A 98 -6.44 -2.21 2.70
N GLU A 99 -5.13 -2.02 2.52
CA GLU A 99 -4.10 -2.39 3.51
C GLU A 99 -3.69 -1.19 4.35
N HIS A 100 -3.89 -1.32 5.65
CA HIS A 100 -3.59 -0.29 6.65
C HIS A 100 -2.35 -0.61 7.50
N CYS A 101 -1.82 -1.83 7.41
CA CYS A 101 -0.73 -2.25 8.28
C CYS A 101 0.63 -2.18 7.57
N HIS A 102 1.64 -1.71 8.30
CA HIS A 102 3.02 -1.74 7.81
C HIS A 102 3.50 -3.20 7.67
N PRO A 103 4.32 -3.55 6.66
CA PRO A 103 4.87 -4.90 6.49
C PRO A 103 5.57 -5.47 7.73
N ASP A 104 6.21 -4.62 8.52
CA ASP A 104 6.94 -5.00 9.72
C ASP A 104 6.10 -5.07 11.01
N CYS A 105 4.78 -4.80 10.92
CA CYS A 105 3.90 -4.82 12.09
C CYS A 105 3.86 -6.16 12.84
N GLN A 106 4.16 -7.27 12.15
CA GLN A 106 4.25 -8.61 12.72
C GLN A 106 5.21 -9.49 11.93
N LYS A 107 5.88 -10.41 12.62
CA LYS A 107 6.73 -11.44 11.97
C LYS A 107 5.94 -12.22 10.91
N ASN A 108 6.48 -12.30 9.69
CA ASN A 108 5.85 -12.96 8.54
C ASN A 108 4.52 -12.34 8.06
N TYR A 109 4.20 -11.08 8.43
CA TYR A 109 2.99 -10.41 7.98
C TYR A 109 2.87 -10.38 6.45
N PRO A 110 3.89 -9.99 5.66
CA PRO A 110 3.79 -9.99 4.21
C PRO A 110 3.42 -11.34 3.60
N LYS A 111 3.92 -12.46 4.16
CA LYS A 111 3.54 -13.81 3.72
C LYS A 111 2.06 -14.11 3.94
N LYS A 112 1.49 -13.61 5.06
CA LYS A 112 0.05 -13.75 5.34
C LYS A 112 -0.78 -12.93 4.38
N VAL A 113 -0.38 -11.67 4.11
CA VAL A 113 -1.01 -10.79 3.11
C VAL A 113 -0.98 -11.46 1.74
N TYR A 114 0.19 -11.89 1.25
CA TYR A 114 0.31 -12.57 -0.05
C TYR A 114 -0.68 -13.75 -0.19
N LYS A 115 -0.75 -14.61 0.82
CA LYS A 115 -1.68 -15.76 0.80
C LYS A 115 -3.15 -15.35 0.75
N ALA A 116 -3.49 -14.25 1.42
CA ALA A 116 -4.86 -13.75 1.48
C ALA A 116 -5.29 -13.07 0.18
N VAL A 117 -4.43 -12.19 -0.37
CA VAL A 117 -4.82 -11.29 -1.48
C VAL A 117 -4.37 -11.72 -2.86
N LYS A 118 -3.62 -12.80 -3.03
CA LYS A 118 -3.09 -13.24 -4.33
C LYS A 118 -4.13 -13.47 -5.44
N LYS A 119 -5.41 -13.51 -5.10
CA LYS A 119 -6.54 -13.64 -6.03
C LYS A 119 -7.42 -12.40 -6.07
N PHE A 120 -7.02 -11.35 -5.39
CA PHE A 120 -7.68 -10.06 -5.47
C PHE A 120 -7.32 -9.37 -6.79
N ASP A 121 -8.16 -8.45 -7.20
CA ASP A 121 -7.96 -7.66 -8.42
C ASP A 121 -7.10 -6.43 -8.10
N LEU A 122 -7.39 -5.77 -6.96
CA LEU A 122 -6.65 -4.60 -6.48
C LEU A 122 -6.13 -4.80 -5.07
N PHE A 123 -4.98 -4.20 -4.81
CA PHE A 123 -4.38 -4.02 -3.50
C PHE A 123 -4.08 -2.54 -3.29
N ILE A 124 -4.72 -1.92 -2.31
CA ILE A 124 -4.65 -0.48 -2.06
C ILE A 124 -3.94 -0.24 -0.73
N PRO A 125 -2.63 0.01 -0.72
CA PRO A 125 -1.91 0.44 0.46
C PRO A 125 -2.19 1.91 0.77
N VAL A 126 -2.20 2.25 2.07
CA VAL A 126 -2.46 3.62 2.55
C VAL A 126 -1.25 4.55 2.45
N SER A 127 -0.05 4.04 2.18
CA SER A 127 1.18 4.84 2.04
C SER A 127 1.99 4.43 0.83
N LYS A 128 2.83 5.33 0.32
CA LYS A 128 3.71 5.08 -0.84
C LYS A 128 4.74 4.01 -0.52
N SER A 129 5.33 4.07 0.66
CA SER A 129 6.33 3.09 1.12
C SER A 129 5.78 1.66 1.19
N ILE A 130 4.54 1.50 1.69
CA ILE A 130 3.85 0.19 1.69
C ILE A 130 3.53 -0.24 0.24
N ASN A 131 3.13 0.69 -0.62
CA ASN A 131 2.83 0.40 -2.02
C ASN A 131 4.06 -0.07 -2.80
N GLU A 132 5.21 0.58 -2.63
CA GLU A 132 6.47 0.18 -3.25
C GLU A 132 6.88 -1.23 -2.79
N PHE A 133 6.84 -1.48 -1.48
CA PHE A 133 7.13 -2.81 -0.94
C PHE A 133 6.23 -3.90 -1.56
N TYR A 134 4.91 -3.70 -1.60
CA TYR A 134 3.99 -4.72 -2.09
C TYR A 134 3.93 -4.80 -3.62
N LYS A 135 4.24 -3.75 -4.36
CA LYS A 135 4.44 -3.83 -5.82
C LYS A 135 5.52 -4.83 -6.19
N GLU A 136 6.59 -4.90 -5.42
CA GLU A 136 7.66 -5.87 -5.61
C GLU A 136 7.31 -7.26 -5.08
N TYR A 137 6.51 -7.33 -4.03
CA TYR A 137 6.24 -8.56 -3.31
C TYR A 137 5.04 -9.35 -3.87
N LEU A 138 3.98 -8.68 -4.33
CA LEU A 138 2.74 -9.31 -4.77
C LEU A 138 2.75 -9.59 -6.28
N THR A 139 2.34 -10.81 -6.66
CA THR A 139 2.24 -11.25 -8.06
C THR A 139 0.80 -11.39 -8.56
N GLY A 140 -0.18 -11.09 -7.72
CA GLY A 140 -1.62 -11.28 -8.04
C GLY A 140 -2.32 -9.95 -8.36
N PRO A 141 -2.65 -9.15 -7.34
CA PRO A 141 -3.42 -7.92 -7.52
C PRO A 141 -2.57 -6.80 -8.12
N GLN A 142 -3.23 -5.85 -8.77
CA GLN A 142 -2.63 -4.57 -9.11
C GLN A 142 -2.50 -3.72 -7.84
N CYS A 143 -1.31 -3.16 -7.58
CA CYS A 143 -1.09 -2.28 -6.44
C CYS A 143 -1.32 -0.82 -6.86
N VAL A 144 -2.21 -0.14 -6.16
CA VAL A 144 -2.54 1.28 -6.38
C VAL A 144 -2.50 2.00 -5.05
N TYR A 145 -1.62 2.97 -4.90
CA TYR A 145 -1.57 3.81 -3.70
C TYR A 145 -2.76 4.76 -3.65
N LEU A 146 -3.52 4.71 -2.57
CA LEU A 146 -4.53 5.73 -2.24
C LEU A 146 -4.43 6.08 -0.75
N PRO A 147 -4.22 7.36 -0.42
CA PRO A 147 -4.04 7.80 0.96
C PRO A 147 -5.34 7.75 1.76
N LEU A 148 -5.19 7.88 3.08
CA LEU A 148 -6.29 8.23 3.98
C LEU A 148 -6.55 9.73 3.89
N CYS A 149 -7.77 10.16 4.21
CA CYS A 149 -8.13 11.56 4.36
C CYS A 149 -8.26 11.95 5.84
N ILE A 150 -8.18 13.24 6.09
CA ILE A 150 -8.58 13.86 7.35
C ILE A 150 -9.94 14.53 7.19
N ASP A 151 -10.73 14.50 8.27
CA ASP A 151 -11.95 15.29 8.34
C ASP A 151 -11.60 16.73 8.68
N LYS A 152 -12.21 17.66 7.95
CA LYS A 152 -12.08 19.08 8.25
C LYS A 152 -12.96 19.41 9.47
N VAL A 153 -12.34 19.79 10.56
CA VAL A 153 -13.01 20.24 11.78
C VAL A 153 -12.87 21.76 11.85
N ASP A 154 -13.92 22.46 12.22
CA ASP A 154 -13.80 23.90 12.52
C ASP A 154 -13.00 24.08 13.80
N HIS A 155 -11.85 24.75 13.70
CA HIS A 155 -10.92 25.03 14.79
C HIS A 155 -10.18 26.35 14.54
N GLU A 156 -9.59 26.91 15.58
CA GLU A 156 -8.62 27.97 15.49
C GLU A 156 -7.23 27.43 15.15
N ASP A 157 -6.38 28.27 14.62
CA ASP A 157 -4.97 27.95 14.38
C ASP A 157 -4.23 27.76 15.70
N ALA A 158 -3.23 26.88 15.67
CA ALA A 158 -2.40 26.65 16.84
C ALA A 158 -1.62 27.91 17.25
N LYS A 159 -1.45 28.06 18.58
CA LYS A 159 -0.62 29.10 19.20
C LYS A 159 0.81 28.59 19.33
N PHE A 160 1.77 29.29 18.74
CA PHE A 160 3.16 28.83 18.66
C PHE A 160 4.06 29.27 19.82
N ASP A 161 3.56 30.11 20.72
CA ASP A 161 4.28 30.68 21.85
C ASP A 161 3.97 30.00 23.20
N THR A 162 3.34 28.85 23.17
CA THR A 162 2.87 28.14 24.37
C THR A 162 3.92 27.21 24.99
N ASN A 163 5.05 26.97 24.33
CA ASN A 163 6.05 25.95 24.70
C ASN A 163 5.46 24.54 24.90
N GLN A 164 4.30 24.25 24.30
CA GLN A 164 3.62 22.96 24.41
C GLN A 164 4.07 22.03 23.28
N VAL A 165 4.58 20.88 23.65
CA VAL A 165 4.90 19.77 22.75
C VAL A 165 3.85 18.69 22.90
N THR A 166 3.29 18.20 21.79
CA THR A 166 2.25 17.16 21.85
C THR A 166 2.66 15.92 21.09
N VAL A 167 2.40 14.76 21.69
CA VAL A 167 2.41 13.44 21.05
C VAL A 167 1.04 12.81 21.19
N MET A 168 0.57 12.10 20.14
CA MET A 168 -0.77 11.53 20.13
C MET A 168 -0.80 10.13 19.54
N GLY A 169 -1.48 9.21 20.23
CA GLY A 169 -1.71 7.87 19.75
C GLY A 169 -1.85 6.86 20.88
N ARG A 170 -2.00 5.58 20.50
CA ARG A 170 -2.07 4.50 21.49
C ARG A 170 -0.75 4.39 22.26
N LEU A 171 -0.82 4.27 23.57
CA LEU A 171 0.36 4.08 24.43
C LEU A 171 0.81 2.61 24.39
N SER A 172 1.55 2.26 23.34
CA SER A 172 2.05 0.92 23.04
C SER A 172 3.52 0.98 22.64
N SER A 173 4.24 -0.13 22.76
CA SER A 173 5.69 -0.19 22.57
C SER A 173 6.15 0.29 21.17
N GLU A 174 5.35 0.06 20.12
CA GLU A 174 5.68 0.52 18.77
C GLU A 174 5.68 2.04 18.61
N LYS A 175 5.02 2.78 19.51
CA LYS A 175 5.00 4.26 19.51
C LYS A 175 6.23 4.88 20.16
N ALA A 176 6.99 4.09 20.91
CA ALA A 176 8.25 4.48 21.54
C ALA A 176 8.21 5.82 22.31
N TYR A 177 7.16 6.00 23.13
CA TYR A 177 7.02 7.20 23.97
C TYR A 177 8.07 7.28 25.08
N ASP A 178 8.74 6.19 25.40
CA ASP A 178 9.92 6.18 26.28
C ASP A 178 11.09 6.96 25.66
N ASP A 179 11.32 6.88 24.33
CA ASP A 179 12.27 7.72 23.62
C ASP A 179 11.85 9.20 23.71
N MET A 180 10.54 9.51 23.57
CA MET A 180 10.05 10.88 23.71
C MET A 180 10.34 11.45 25.11
N LEU A 181 10.11 10.68 26.17
CA LEU A 181 10.44 11.12 27.53
C LEU A 181 11.95 11.41 27.70
N ARG A 182 12.81 10.58 27.11
CA ARG A 182 14.28 10.79 27.12
C ARG A 182 14.69 12.04 26.31
N VAL A 183 14.09 12.26 25.16
CA VAL A 183 14.24 13.50 24.37
C VAL A 183 13.82 14.70 25.19
N PHE A 184 12.69 14.59 25.90
CA PHE A 184 12.11 15.71 26.62
C PHE A 184 12.95 16.14 27.84
N VAL A 185 13.68 15.21 28.50
CA VAL A 185 14.69 15.59 29.51
C VAL A 185 15.68 16.60 28.92
N LYS A 186 16.23 16.32 27.73
CA LYS A 186 17.21 17.21 27.07
C LYS A 186 16.59 18.52 26.60
N VAL A 187 15.29 18.52 26.28
CA VAL A 187 14.54 19.73 25.96
C VAL A 187 14.44 20.64 27.20
N LEU A 188 14.09 20.06 28.35
CA LEU A 188 13.98 20.84 29.63
C LEU A 188 15.29 21.42 30.11
N GLU A 189 16.44 20.80 29.82
CA GLU A 189 17.77 21.36 30.11
C GLU A 189 17.99 22.70 29.38
N GLN A 190 17.40 22.89 28.21
CA GLN A 190 17.56 24.08 27.36
C GLN A 190 16.35 25.01 27.38
N ASN A 191 15.15 24.50 27.61
CA ASN A 191 13.90 25.25 27.74
C ASN A 191 13.07 24.69 28.89
N PRO A 192 13.34 25.16 30.15
CA PRO A 192 12.65 24.69 31.36
C PRO A 192 11.15 24.98 31.39
N SER A 193 10.63 25.86 30.53
CA SER A 193 9.21 26.19 30.43
C SER A 193 8.46 25.27 29.45
N ALA A 194 9.14 24.37 28.79
CA ALA A 194 8.49 23.42 27.89
C ALA A 194 7.60 22.43 28.65
N HIS A 195 6.48 22.04 28.03
CA HIS A 195 5.55 21.07 28.59
C HIS A 195 5.16 20.00 27.56
N LEU A 196 5.16 18.72 27.97
CA LEU A 196 4.84 17.59 27.10
C LEU A 196 3.43 17.09 27.35
N ASN A 197 2.59 17.13 26.32
CA ASN A 197 1.25 16.59 26.30
C ASN A 197 1.26 15.19 25.65
N ILE A 198 0.85 14.17 26.41
CA ILE A 198 0.69 12.80 25.92
C ILE A 198 -0.80 12.49 25.81
N VAL A 199 -1.32 12.42 24.59
CA VAL A 199 -2.74 12.20 24.30
C VAL A 199 -2.93 10.80 23.78
N GLY A 200 -3.72 10.00 24.53
CA GLY A 200 -4.02 8.62 24.23
C GLY A 200 -3.93 7.73 25.44
N ASP A 201 -4.25 6.46 25.26
CA ASP A 201 -4.21 5.43 26.32
C ASP A 201 -3.68 4.11 25.76
N GLY A 202 -3.22 3.22 26.62
CA GLY A 202 -2.69 1.91 26.23
C GLY A 202 -1.96 1.20 27.36
N GLU A 203 -1.42 0.02 27.02
CA GLU A 203 -0.74 -0.87 27.95
C GLU A 203 0.52 -0.26 28.58
N GLU A 204 1.18 0.69 27.90
CA GLU A 204 2.41 1.34 28.39
C GLU A 204 2.14 2.54 29.31
N ARG A 205 0.91 2.98 29.50
CA ARG A 205 0.59 4.19 30.30
C ARG A 205 1.27 4.19 31.67
N HIS A 206 1.14 3.09 32.41
CA HIS A 206 1.74 2.96 33.74
C HIS A 206 3.26 3.01 33.70
N ASN A 207 3.87 2.28 32.76
CA ASN A 207 5.32 2.25 32.61
C ASN A 207 5.89 3.63 32.24
N LEU A 208 5.20 4.35 31.37
CA LEU A 208 5.60 5.71 30.94
C LEU A 208 5.46 6.72 32.08
N SER A 209 4.40 6.65 32.91
CA SER A 209 4.29 7.50 34.09
C SER A 209 5.44 7.25 35.09
N VAL A 210 5.72 5.98 35.39
CA VAL A 210 6.86 5.62 36.27
C VAL A 210 8.20 6.07 35.68
N LEU A 211 8.34 6.05 34.35
CA LEU A 211 9.56 6.52 33.69
C LEU A 211 9.70 8.05 33.80
N ALA A 212 8.62 8.80 33.62
CA ALA A 212 8.63 10.26 33.79
C ALA A 212 9.03 10.67 35.20
N ASP A 213 8.51 9.97 36.25
CA ASP A 213 8.92 10.16 37.65
C ASP A 213 10.42 9.88 37.86
N ARG A 214 10.93 8.77 37.33
CA ARG A 214 12.36 8.40 37.42
C ARG A 214 13.30 9.36 36.72
N LEU A 215 12.83 9.97 35.63
CA LEU A 215 13.58 10.98 34.88
C LEU A 215 13.48 12.37 35.52
N GLY A 216 12.67 12.55 36.53
CA GLY A 216 12.50 13.83 37.23
C GLY A 216 11.72 14.86 36.42
N ILE A 217 10.89 14.46 35.48
CA ILE A 217 10.17 15.35 34.56
C ILE A 217 8.65 15.27 34.70
N ALA A 218 8.14 14.58 35.72
CA ALA A 218 6.72 14.32 35.90
C ALA A 218 5.86 15.60 35.92
N ASP A 219 6.35 16.67 36.55
CA ASP A 219 5.65 17.97 36.62
C ASP A 219 5.55 18.68 35.25
N SER A 220 6.41 18.33 34.30
CA SER A 220 6.44 18.88 32.95
C SER A 220 5.75 17.97 31.91
N VAL A 221 5.07 16.90 32.33
CA VAL A 221 4.40 15.92 31.44
C VAL A 221 2.96 15.72 31.87
N THR A 222 2.01 15.89 30.95
CA THR A 222 0.59 15.61 31.19
C THR A 222 0.11 14.43 30.37
N PHE A 223 -0.45 13.41 31.03
CA PHE A 223 -1.12 12.26 30.41
C PHE A 223 -2.63 12.50 30.33
N TYR A 224 -3.13 12.93 29.18
CA TYR A 224 -4.54 13.29 28.98
C TYR A 224 -5.49 12.09 28.86
N GLY A 225 -4.99 10.89 28.60
CA GLY A 225 -5.84 9.78 28.20
C GLY A 225 -6.42 10.00 26.79
N ASN A 226 -7.42 9.21 26.42
CA ASN A 226 -8.09 9.35 25.12
C ASN A 226 -8.90 10.66 25.07
N LYS A 227 -8.63 11.49 24.06
CA LYS A 227 -9.35 12.74 23.81
C LYS A 227 -9.89 12.77 22.38
N VAL A 228 -11.12 13.26 22.22
CA VAL A 228 -11.84 13.39 20.94
C VAL A 228 -12.59 14.72 20.89
N GLY A 229 -12.96 15.15 19.67
CA GLY A 229 -13.76 16.36 19.47
C GLY A 229 -13.11 17.60 20.08
N LYS A 230 -13.87 18.43 20.78
CA LYS A 230 -13.43 19.72 21.36
C LYS A 230 -12.23 19.58 22.30
N GLU A 231 -12.17 18.53 23.12
CA GLU A 231 -11.03 18.35 24.03
C GLU A 231 -9.71 18.14 23.29
N LYS A 232 -9.76 17.35 22.19
CA LYS A 232 -8.59 17.17 21.30
C LYS A 232 -8.22 18.49 20.62
N SER A 233 -9.20 19.22 20.08
CA SER A 233 -8.98 20.51 19.43
C SER A 233 -8.29 21.49 20.38
N GLN A 234 -8.75 21.65 21.61
CA GLN A 234 -8.16 22.55 22.60
C GLN A 234 -6.69 22.23 22.91
N ILE A 235 -6.31 20.94 22.90
CA ILE A 235 -4.90 20.56 23.08
C ILE A 235 -4.08 20.95 21.84
N LEU A 236 -4.58 20.69 20.65
CA LEU A 236 -3.88 21.02 19.40
C LEU A 236 -3.76 22.53 19.19
N GLU A 237 -4.82 23.31 19.47
CA GLU A 237 -4.81 24.78 19.40
C GLU A 237 -3.75 25.43 20.34
N ASN A 238 -3.33 24.73 21.39
CA ASN A 238 -2.28 25.18 22.30
C ASN A 238 -0.95 24.45 22.09
N THR A 239 -0.76 23.73 20.99
CA THR A 239 0.46 22.97 20.69
C THR A 239 1.38 23.76 19.78
N SER A 240 2.62 23.97 20.20
CA SER A 240 3.66 24.63 19.40
C SER A 240 4.34 23.68 18.41
N VAL A 241 4.58 22.42 18.83
CA VAL A 241 5.25 21.40 17.99
C VAL A 241 4.61 20.03 18.24
N PHE A 242 4.37 19.29 17.19
CA PHE A 242 3.88 17.91 17.26
C PHE A 242 5.01 16.91 16.97
N VAL A 243 5.12 15.84 17.75
CA VAL A 243 6.21 14.86 17.60
C VAL A 243 5.65 13.45 17.48
N THR A 244 6.26 12.65 16.61
CA THR A 244 6.10 11.20 16.62
C THR A 244 7.45 10.50 16.77
N THR A 245 7.51 9.58 17.73
CA THR A 245 8.71 8.77 17.99
C THR A 245 8.57 7.32 17.55
N SER A 246 7.51 6.98 16.81
CA SER A 246 7.17 5.61 16.42
C SER A 246 8.33 4.86 15.76
N HIS A 247 8.49 3.58 16.09
CA HIS A 247 9.42 2.69 15.40
C HIS A 247 8.96 2.41 13.96
N TYR A 248 7.66 2.29 13.76
CA TYR A 248 7.03 2.20 12.43
C TYR A 248 5.66 2.85 12.46
N GLU A 249 5.31 3.47 11.35
CA GLU A 249 4.02 4.09 11.10
C GLU A 249 3.54 3.66 9.72
N SER A 250 2.27 3.27 9.62
CA SER A 250 1.71 2.87 8.32
C SER A 250 1.35 4.06 7.45
N PHE A 251 0.85 5.14 8.08
CA PHE A 251 0.46 6.37 7.40
C PHE A 251 0.79 7.59 8.25
N GLY A 252 0.19 7.72 9.44
CA GLY A 252 0.44 8.85 10.33
C GLY A 252 -0.68 9.90 10.31
N LEU A 253 -1.95 9.49 10.37
CA LEU A 253 -3.08 10.43 10.40
C LEU A 253 -2.92 11.55 11.44
N VAL A 254 -2.38 11.23 12.61
CA VAL A 254 -2.17 12.21 13.68
C VAL A 254 -1.22 13.35 13.28
N LEU A 255 -0.29 13.12 12.34
CA LEU A 255 0.56 14.17 11.78
C LEU A 255 -0.27 15.13 10.93
N LEU A 256 -1.13 14.60 10.06
CA LEU A 256 -2.02 15.43 9.22
C LEU A 256 -3.05 16.17 10.08
N GLU A 257 -3.56 15.54 11.14
CA GLU A 257 -4.43 16.20 12.10
C GLU A 257 -3.73 17.38 12.80
N ALA A 258 -2.46 17.24 13.19
CA ALA A 258 -1.69 18.34 13.76
C ALA A 258 -1.36 19.43 12.72
N MET A 259 -0.96 19.00 11.50
CA MET A 259 -0.67 19.92 10.40
C MET A 259 -1.87 20.76 9.97
N ASP A 260 -3.10 20.26 10.13
CA ASP A 260 -4.33 21.03 9.84
C ASP A 260 -4.45 22.29 10.71
N TYR A 261 -3.98 22.21 11.97
CA TYR A 261 -3.84 23.38 12.88
C TYR A 261 -2.62 24.27 12.57
N GLY A 262 -1.85 23.91 11.57
CA GLY A 262 -0.59 24.59 11.22
C GLY A 262 0.60 24.22 12.12
N ILE A 263 0.49 23.14 12.88
CA ILE A 263 1.55 22.72 13.80
C ILE A 263 2.68 22.03 13.01
N PRO A 264 3.93 22.50 13.12
CA PRO A 264 5.07 21.80 12.54
C PRO A 264 5.28 20.44 13.21
N CYS A 265 5.57 19.44 12.39
CA CYS A 265 5.71 18.05 12.84
C CYS A 265 7.15 17.57 12.79
N LEU A 266 7.59 16.84 13.84
CA LEU A 266 8.84 16.12 13.87
C LEU A 266 8.60 14.61 13.89
N SER A 267 9.42 13.86 13.15
CA SER A 267 9.37 12.40 13.14
C SER A 267 10.77 11.80 13.01
N PHE A 268 10.95 10.59 13.52
CA PHE A 268 12.10 9.77 13.14
C PHE A 268 11.90 9.14 11.75
N ASP A 269 13.00 8.90 11.04
CA ASP A 269 13.01 8.24 9.72
C ASP A 269 12.62 6.76 9.76
N SER A 270 12.55 6.15 10.94
CA SER A 270 12.03 4.80 11.16
C SER A 270 10.53 4.68 10.87
N ALA A 271 9.77 5.75 11.11
CA ALA A 271 8.33 5.81 10.86
C ALA A 271 8.02 6.09 9.38
N LYS A 272 8.14 5.08 8.53
CA LYS A 272 8.08 5.23 7.05
C LYS A 272 6.84 5.96 6.53
N GLY A 273 5.66 5.77 7.17
CA GLY A 273 4.46 6.53 6.82
C GLY A 273 4.61 8.03 7.02
N SER A 274 5.42 8.47 8.01
CA SER A 274 5.71 9.88 8.23
C SER A 274 6.52 10.52 7.09
N LEU A 275 7.39 9.72 6.42
CA LEU A 275 8.18 10.18 5.27
C LEU A 275 7.32 10.47 4.03
N ASP A 276 6.12 9.89 3.97
CA ASP A 276 5.17 10.17 2.89
C ASP A 276 4.41 11.49 3.12
N ILE A 277 4.33 11.93 4.38
CA ILE A 277 3.60 13.12 4.81
C ILE A 277 4.54 14.32 4.96
N ILE A 278 5.61 14.19 5.76
CA ILE A 278 6.54 15.28 6.06
C ILE A 278 7.55 15.46 4.92
N GLU A 279 7.61 16.67 4.37
CA GLU A 279 8.67 17.12 3.48
C GLU A 279 9.70 17.87 4.31
N ASP A 280 10.87 17.22 4.53
CA ASP A 280 11.90 17.67 5.45
C ASP A 280 12.36 19.13 5.20
N GLY A 281 12.30 19.96 6.24
CA GLY A 281 12.65 21.39 6.19
C GLY A 281 11.57 22.29 5.59
N LYS A 282 10.45 21.75 5.08
CA LYS A 282 9.40 22.54 4.42
C LYS A 282 8.11 22.61 5.24
N ASP A 283 7.58 21.50 5.68
CA ASP A 283 6.33 21.41 6.46
C ASP A 283 6.52 20.68 7.80
N GLY A 284 7.75 20.25 8.09
CA GLY A 284 8.19 19.57 9.29
C GLY A 284 9.63 19.12 9.15
N TYR A 285 10.10 18.25 10.05
CA TYR A 285 11.46 17.72 10.00
C TYR A 285 11.52 16.23 10.26
N ILE A 286 12.45 15.56 9.57
CA ILE A 286 12.75 14.14 9.72
C ILE A 286 14.13 13.97 10.37
N ILE A 287 14.15 13.38 11.55
CA ILE A 287 15.38 13.09 12.29
C ILE A 287 15.87 11.68 11.93
N LYS A 288 17.08 11.60 11.42
CA LYS A 288 17.69 10.36 10.95
C LYS A 288 18.24 9.50 12.10
N ASN A 289 18.31 8.20 11.84
CA ASN A 289 18.97 7.22 12.73
C ASN A 289 18.45 7.19 14.16
N ARG A 290 17.22 7.69 14.42
CA ARG A 290 16.63 7.82 15.75
C ARG A 290 17.53 8.57 16.74
N ASP A 291 18.21 9.61 16.26
CA ASP A 291 19.09 10.45 17.07
C ASP A 291 18.28 11.32 18.03
N LEU A 292 18.30 10.95 19.33
CA LEU A 292 17.55 11.65 20.38
C LEU A 292 18.09 13.05 20.66
N ASP A 293 19.40 13.28 20.49
CA ASP A 293 20.01 14.60 20.67
C ASP A 293 19.60 15.54 19.55
N GLN A 294 19.66 15.07 18.30
CA GLN A 294 19.19 15.85 17.16
C GLN A 294 17.70 16.18 17.27
N MET A 295 16.86 15.22 17.73
CA MET A 295 15.44 15.46 17.98
C MET A 295 15.22 16.54 19.03
N ALA A 296 15.93 16.49 20.16
CA ALA A 296 15.83 17.48 21.23
C ALA A 296 16.25 18.88 20.76
N ASN A 297 17.40 18.97 20.08
CA ASN A 297 17.91 20.25 19.57
C ASN A 297 16.94 20.87 18.56
N LYS A 298 16.38 20.07 17.63
CA LYS A 298 15.40 20.56 16.65
C LYS A 298 14.10 21.00 17.32
N LEU A 299 13.66 20.29 18.37
CA LEU A 299 12.51 20.66 19.17
C LEU A 299 12.70 22.03 19.85
N VAL A 300 13.84 22.23 20.53
CA VAL A 300 14.19 23.51 21.16
C VAL A 300 14.28 24.64 20.13
N GLU A 301 14.88 24.37 18.97
CA GLU A 301 14.95 25.35 17.87
C GLU A 301 13.55 25.82 17.45
N LEU A 302 12.60 24.88 17.26
CA LEU A 302 11.24 25.19 16.83
C LEU A 302 10.42 25.91 17.91
N LEU A 303 10.61 25.56 19.18
CA LEU A 303 9.95 26.24 20.31
C LEU A 303 10.43 27.69 20.45
N ASN A 304 11.73 27.92 20.25
CA ASN A 304 12.32 29.25 20.38
C ASN A 304 12.12 30.13 19.13
N ASN A 305 11.96 29.52 17.96
CA ASN A 305 11.88 30.20 16.67
C ASN A 305 10.67 29.73 15.84
N PRO A 306 9.43 30.06 16.25
CA PRO A 306 8.25 29.66 15.50
C PRO A 306 8.25 30.30 14.10
N SER A 307 7.99 29.47 13.07
CA SER A 307 8.01 29.89 11.67
C SER A 307 6.58 29.89 11.08
N LYS A 308 6.12 31.07 10.68
CA LYS A 308 4.83 31.22 9.97
C LYS A 308 4.81 30.49 8.62
N GLU A 309 5.96 30.43 7.94
CA GLU A 309 6.10 29.74 6.67
C GLU A 309 5.94 28.22 6.84
N LEU A 310 6.63 27.66 7.84
CA LEU A 310 6.52 26.23 8.17
C LEU A 310 5.08 25.86 8.55
N SER A 311 4.41 26.70 9.33
CA SER A 311 3.01 26.54 9.71
C SER A 311 2.07 26.55 8.50
N LYS A 312 2.25 27.52 7.60
CA LYS A 312 1.45 27.58 6.36
C LYS A 312 1.66 26.34 5.51
N ASN A 313 2.90 25.92 5.33
CA ASN A 313 3.21 24.73 4.53
C ASN A 313 2.63 23.45 5.15
N ALA A 314 2.63 23.32 6.49
CA ALA A 314 1.97 22.23 7.19
C ALA A 314 0.47 22.20 6.89
N LYS A 315 -0.22 23.35 6.92
CA LYS A 315 -1.64 23.44 6.55
C LYS A 315 -1.90 23.08 5.09
N ASP A 316 -1.07 23.59 4.19
CA ASP A 316 -1.20 23.26 2.75
C ASP A 316 -1.01 21.75 2.52
N LYS A 317 -0.10 21.12 3.26
CA LYS A 317 0.08 19.68 3.27
C LYS A 317 -1.18 18.96 3.76
N ALA A 318 -1.70 19.31 4.93
CA ALA A 318 -2.92 18.71 5.49
C ALA A 318 -4.11 18.85 4.52
N ASN A 319 -4.28 20.03 3.92
CA ASN A 319 -5.34 20.28 2.94
C ASN A 319 -5.22 19.39 1.69
N SER A 320 -4.00 19.01 1.29
CA SER A 320 -3.81 18.05 0.18
C SER A 320 -4.38 16.65 0.49
N TYR A 321 -4.57 16.31 1.77
CA TYR A 321 -5.20 15.09 2.26
C TYR A 321 -6.64 15.31 2.77
N SER A 322 -7.26 16.45 2.43
CA SER A 322 -8.68 16.68 2.74
C SER A 322 -9.57 15.63 2.05
N TYR A 323 -10.75 15.39 2.63
CA TYR A 323 -11.73 14.47 2.05
C TYR A 323 -11.98 14.72 0.55
N GLU A 324 -12.12 15.99 0.14
CA GLU A 324 -12.37 16.33 -1.26
C GLU A 324 -11.22 15.93 -2.18
N ASN A 325 -9.98 16.19 -1.78
CA ASN A 325 -8.80 15.87 -2.58
C ASN A 325 -8.55 14.36 -2.66
N VAL A 326 -8.71 13.65 -1.54
CA VAL A 326 -8.57 12.20 -1.51
C VAL A 326 -9.72 11.52 -2.25
N ARG A 327 -10.96 11.99 -2.08
CA ARG A 327 -12.12 11.52 -2.85
C ARG A 327 -11.87 11.62 -4.35
N LYS A 328 -11.33 12.74 -4.82
CA LYS A 328 -10.97 12.91 -6.23
C LYS A 328 -9.97 11.83 -6.68
N GLN A 329 -8.91 11.58 -5.90
CA GLN A 329 -7.94 10.53 -6.21
C GLN A 329 -8.60 9.14 -6.30
N TRP A 330 -9.52 8.81 -5.38
CA TRP A 330 -10.29 7.56 -5.42
C TRP A 330 -11.17 7.48 -6.67
N LEU A 331 -11.90 8.54 -7.00
CA LEU A 331 -12.73 8.59 -8.18
C LEU A 331 -11.92 8.46 -9.47
N ASP A 332 -10.79 9.15 -9.57
CA ASP A 332 -9.91 9.08 -10.74
C ASP A 332 -9.28 7.68 -10.88
N ALA A 333 -8.89 7.06 -9.76
CA ALA A 333 -8.39 5.69 -9.77
C ALA A 333 -9.44 4.67 -10.25
N PHE A 334 -10.72 4.89 -9.91
CA PHE A 334 -11.81 3.97 -10.29
C PHE A 334 -12.56 4.37 -11.58
N LYS A 335 -12.46 5.62 -12.05
CA LYS A 335 -13.22 6.19 -13.17
C LYS A 335 -13.13 5.41 -14.47
N ASN A 336 -11.97 4.87 -14.76
CA ASN A 336 -11.70 4.11 -15.97
C ASN A 336 -11.58 2.59 -15.72
N MET A 337 -11.88 2.14 -14.50
CA MET A 337 -11.76 0.74 -14.13
C MET A 337 -13.04 -0.03 -14.50
N ASN A 338 -12.95 -0.82 -15.56
CA ASN A 338 -13.95 -1.85 -15.84
C ASN A 338 -13.54 -3.13 -15.11
N ILE A 339 -14.47 -3.74 -14.36
CA ILE A 339 -14.24 -5.00 -13.65
C ILE A 339 -13.68 -6.09 -14.58
N HIS A 340 -14.17 -6.14 -15.82
CA HIS A 340 -13.68 -7.08 -16.83
C HIS A 340 -12.21 -6.80 -17.18
N ASP A 341 -11.84 -5.54 -17.37
CA ASP A 341 -10.47 -5.16 -17.74
C ASP A 341 -9.47 -5.49 -16.62
N LEU A 342 -9.82 -5.22 -15.35
CA LEU A 342 -8.98 -5.55 -14.20
C LEU A 342 -8.82 -7.05 -13.96
N LYS A 343 -9.83 -7.84 -14.31
CA LYS A 343 -9.77 -9.32 -14.21
C LYS A 343 -9.01 -9.95 -15.36
N THR A 344 -8.93 -9.28 -16.50
CA THR A 344 -8.23 -9.78 -17.68
C THR A 344 -6.72 -9.65 -17.46
N ARG A 345 -6.04 -10.77 -17.33
CA ARG A 345 -4.58 -10.82 -17.21
C ARG A 345 -3.95 -10.74 -18.58
N VAL A 346 -3.16 -9.69 -18.81
CA VAL A 346 -2.49 -9.45 -20.08
C VAL A 346 -0.99 -9.59 -19.88
N MET A 347 -0.38 -10.49 -20.62
CA MET A 347 1.08 -10.61 -20.66
C MET A 347 1.62 -9.87 -21.88
N PHE A 348 2.33 -8.81 -21.63
CA PHE A 348 3.07 -8.04 -22.64
C PHE A 348 4.45 -8.64 -22.81
N THR A 349 4.89 -8.81 -24.06
CA THR A 349 6.19 -9.42 -24.35
C THR A 349 6.89 -8.78 -25.52
N SER A 350 8.20 -8.57 -25.37
CA SER A 350 9.08 -8.03 -26.41
C SER A 350 10.50 -8.55 -26.23
N SER A 351 11.36 -8.38 -27.25
CA SER A 351 12.80 -8.37 -27.03
C SER A 351 13.24 -7.02 -26.48
N ALA A 352 14.52 -6.91 -26.08
CA ALA A 352 15.12 -5.63 -25.71
C ALA A 352 15.31 -4.71 -26.94
N GLY A 353 15.58 -3.42 -26.70
CA GLY A 353 15.82 -2.42 -27.73
C GLY A 353 14.54 -1.86 -28.35
N GLY A 354 14.53 -1.62 -29.67
CA GLY A 354 13.43 -0.97 -30.40
C GLY A 354 12.05 -1.62 -30.18
N HIS A 355 11.99 -2.95 -30.11
CA HIS A 355 10.74 -3.66 -29.83
C HIS A 355 10.20 -3.41 -28.43
N TYR A 356 11.09 -3.19 -27.45
CA TYR A 356 10.66 -2.79 -26.12
C TYR A 356 10.14 -1.35 -26.12
N SER A 357 10.78 -0.44 -26.87
CA SER A 357 10.27 0.93 -27.04
C SER A 357 8.86 0.92 -27.67
N GLU A 358 8.66 0.12 -28.73
CA GLU A 358 7.32 -0.08 -29.32
C GLU A 358 6.31 -0.60 -28.29
N LEU A 359 6.72 -1.49 -27.37
CA LEU A 359 5.86 -2.01 -26.33
C LEU A 359 5.50 -0.93 -25.29
N CYS A 360 6.41 0.00 -25.00
CA CYS A 360 6.19 1.11 -24.06
C CYS A 360 5.11 2.09 -24.55
N GLU A 361 4.90 2.21 -25.87
CA GLU A 361 3.79 3.01 -26.41
C GLU A 361 2.41 2.45 -26.04
N LEU A 362 2.35 1.23 -25.52
CA LEU A 362 1.14 0.63 -24.99
C LEU A 362 0.97 0.87 -23.48
N ASP A 363 1.66 1.83 -22.87
CA ASP A 363 1.66 2.09 -21.43
C ASP A 363 0.24 2.35 -20.88
N GLU A 364 -0.58 3.11 -21.60
CA GLU A 364 -1.99 3.33 -21.23
C GLU A 364 -2.79 2.02 -21.19
N LEU A 365 -2.52 1.11 -22.13
CA LEU A 365 -3.13 -0.21 -22.15
C LEU A 365 -2.61 -1.08 -20.99
N MET A 366 -1.31 -0.97 -20.68
CA MET A 366 -0.70 -1.66 -19.55
C MET A 366 -1.28 -1.20 -18.21
N LYS A 367 -1.59 0.09 -18.07
CA LYS A 367 -2.23 0.66 -16.86
C LYS A 367 -3.67 0.19 -16.71
N ARG A 368 -4.37 -0.03 -17.80
CA ARG A 368 -5.79 -0.40 -17.81
C ARG A 368 -6.03 -1.85 -17.39
N TYR A 369 -5.18 -2.78 -17.80
CA TYR A 369 -5.35 -4.22 -17.54
C TYR A 369 -4.48 -4.73 -16.37
N ASN A 370 -4.76 -5.93 -15.91
CA ASN A 370 -3.88 -6.65 -14.97
C ASN A 370 -2.64 -7.17 -15.72
N SER A 371 -1.65 -6.30 -15.86
CA SER A 371 -0.54 -6.42 -16.79
C SER A 371 0.69 -7.09 -16.19
N PHE A 372 1.36 -7.89 -17.02
CA PHE A 372 2.59 -8.61 -16.70
C PHE A 372 3.57 -8.47 -17.86
N LEU A 373 4.85 -8.37 -17.58
CA LEU A 373 5.91 -8.20 -18.59
C LEU A 373 6.77 -9.45 -18.70
N LEU A 374 7.03 -9.89 -19.93
CA LEU A 374 8.00 -10.93 -20.27
C LEU A 374 8.94 -10.40 -21.35
N THR A 375 10.21 -10.13 -21.01
CA THR A 375 11.17 -9.50 -21.92
C THR A 375 12.56 -10.10 -21.80
N GLU A 376 13.50 -9.68 -22.66
CA GLU A 376 14.88 -10.11 -22.59
C GLU A 376 15.63 -9.46 -21.42
N ASP A 377 16.59 -10.22 -20.89
CA ASP A 377 17.53 -9.73 -19.87
C ASP A 377 18.61 -8.87 -20.50
N HIS A 378 18.44 -7.55 -20.44
CA HIS A 378 19.36 -6.58 -21.01
C HIS A 378 19.70 -5.48 -19.99
N GLU A 379 20.84 -4.80 -20.19
CA GLU A 379 21.27 -3.73 -19.27
C GLU A 379 20.25 -2.59 -19.14
N MET A 380 19.58 -2.23 -20.23
CA MET A 380 18.48 -1.25 -20.24
C MET A 380 17.31 -1.61 -19.31
N MET A 381 17.19 -2.88 -18.92
CA MET A 381 16.13 -3.37 -18.03
C MET A 381 16.51 -3.32 -16.54
N LYS A 382 17.72 -2.83 -16.19
CA LYS A 382 18.20 -2.81 -14.79
C LYS A 382 17.31 -1.98 -13.86
N GLU A 383 16.78 -0.85 -14.33
CA GLU A 383 15.87 0.00 -13.54
C GLU A 383 14.48 -0.63 -13.39
N ILE A 384 13.96 -1.21 -14.49
CA ILE A 384 12.67 -1.90 -14.47
C ILE A 384 12.72 -3.15 -13.58
N LYS A 385 13.87 -3.83 -13.53
CA LYS A 385 14.13 -4.94 -12.60
C LYS A 385 14.02 -4.50 -11.15
N LYS A 386 14.42 -3.28 -10.80
CA LYS A 386 14.33 -2.75 -9.44
C LYS A 386 12.89 -2.39 -9.06
N THR A 387 12.10 -1.87 -10.00
CA THR A 387 10.78 -1.30 -9.73
C THR A 387 9.61 -2.27 -9.91
N ASN A 388 9.78 -3.40 -10.64
CA ASN A 388 8.68 -4.30 -11.01
C ASN A 388 9.03 -5.80 -10.94
N GLN A 389 9.82 -6.23 -9.96
CA GLN A 389 10.35 -7.60 -9.86
C GLN A 389 9.26 -8.69 -9.84
N SER A 390 8.13 -8.44 -9.23
CA SER A 390 7.06 -9.45 -9.07
C SER A 390 6.18 -9.67 -10.31
N ARG A 391 6.15 -8.68 -11.22
CA ARG A 391 5.31 -8.67 -12.43
C ARG A 391 6.11 -8.78 -13.72
N SER A 392 7.43 -8.90 -13.62
CA SER A 392 8.33 -8.99 -14.76
C SER A 392 9.13 -10.28 -14.74
N TRP A 393 9.28 -10.90 -15.90
CA TRP A 393 10.10 -12.09 -16.13
C TRP A 393 11.11 -11.79 -17.24
N TYR A 394 12.30 -12.34 -17.10
CA TYR A 394 13.40 -12.07 -17.99
C TYR A 394 13.90 -13.34 -18.67
N MET A 395 14.02 -13.25 -20.00
CA MET A 395 14.53 -14.31 -20.86
C MET A 395 16.00 -14.04 -21.22
N PRO A 396 16.80 -15.07 -21.55
CA PRO A 396 18.15 -14.85 -22.04
C PRO A 396 18.13 -14.00 -23.32
N ALA A 397 18.99 -13.00 -23.39
CA ALA A 397 19.17 -12.22 -24.62
C ALA A 397 19.77 -13.12 -25.73
N GLY A 398 19.22 -13.00 -26.96
CA GLY A 398 19.67 -13.73 -28.12
C GLY A 398 19.90 -12.77 -29.29
N THR A 399 21.13 -12.73 -29.83
CA THR A 399 21.44 -12.00 -31.07
C THR A 399 21.66 -12.98 -32.22
N LYS A 400 21.25 -12.60 -33.43
CA LYS A 400 21.46 -13.40 -34.66
C LYS A 400 22.95 -13.57 -35.00
N GLU A 401 23.80 -12.72 -34.49
CA GLU A 401 25.25 -12.73 -34.74
C GLU A 401 25.96 -13.94 -34.11
N HIS A 402 25.37 -14.58 -33.12
CA HIS A 402 25.90 -15.76 -32.43
C HIS A 402 24.92 -16.93 -32.47
N LEU A 403 24.78 -17.57 -33.64
CA LEU A 403 23.83 -18.65 -33.88
C LEU A 403 23.94 -19.80 -32.85
N PHE A 404 25.15 -20.17 -32.46
CA PHE A 404 25.34 -21.21 -31.44
C PHE A 404 24.79 -20.81 -30.07
N LYS A 405 25.06 -19.57 -29.64
CA LYS A 405 24.51 -19.03 -28.38
C LYS A 405 22.97 -18.91 -28.43
N PHE A 406 22.44 -18.56 -29.59
CA PHE A 406 21.01 -18.55 -29.86
C PHE A 406 20.38 -19.94 -29.69
N LEU A 407 20.96 -20.98 -30.32
CA LEU A 407 20.49 -22.37 -30.23
C LEU A 407 20.53 -22.90 -28.79
N CYS A 408 21.55 -22.53 -28.00
CA CYS A 408 21.63 -22.90 -26.59
C CYS A 408 20.60 -22.15 -25.70
N ASN A 409 20.35 -20.88 -26.01
CA ASN A 409 19.42 -20.04 -25.22
C ASN A 409 17.94 -20.27 -25.55
N PHE A 410 17.63 -20.74 -26.74
CA PHE A 410 16.24 -20.92 -27.18
C PHE A 410 15.45 -21.93 -26.33
N PRO A 411 15.98 -23.11 -25.95
CA PRO A 411 15.32 -24.02 -25.00
C PRO A 411 15.07 -23.36 -23.63
N ILE A 412 16.04 -22.56 -23.15
CA ILE A 412 15.89 -21.81 -21.86
C ILE A 412 14.75 -20.80 -21.98
N THR A 413 14.63 -20.11 -23.13
CA THR A 413 13.54 -19.17 -23.40
C THR A 413 12.19 -19.88 -23.37
N ILE A 414 12.06 -21.06 -23.97
CA ILE A 414 10.84 -21.86 -23.91
C ILE A 414 10.48 -22.23 -22.45
N ILE A 415 11.46 -22.73 -21.68
CA ILE A 415 11.23 -23.14 -20.29
C ILE A 415 10.82 -21.93 -19.42
N ARG A 416 11.50 -20.78 -19.58
CA ARG A 416 11.17 -19.58 -18.83
C ARG A 416 9.80 -19.02 -19.22
N SER A 417 9.47 -19.02 -20.52
CA SER A 417 8.15 -18.63 -21.01
C SER A 417 7.05 -19.52 -20.45
N PHE A 418 7.28 -20.82 -20.38
CA PHE A 418 6.33 -21.77 -19.82
C PHE A 418 6.15 -21.56 -18.29
N LYS A 419 7.24 -21.35 -17.55
CA LYS A 419 7.18 -21.03 -16.12
C LYS A 419 6.43 -19.72 -15.86
N ALA A 420 6.70 -18.67 -16.64
CA ALA A 420 5.97 -17.40 -16.56
C ALA A 420 4.51 -17.58 -16.86
N PHE A 421 4.16 -18.33 -17.92
CA PHE A 421 2.78 -18.64 -18.28
C PHE A 421 2.03 -19.38 -17.15
N LEU A 422 2.61 -20.41 -16.57
CA LEU A 422 1.99 -21.18 -15.47
C LEU A 422 1.78 -20.32 -14.22
N LYS A 423 2.69 -19.38 -13.95
CA LYS A 423 2.59 -18.48 -12.80
C LYS A 423 1.56 -17.39 -12.99
N VAL A 424 1.52 -16.77 -14.16
CA VAL A 424 0.60 -15.66 -14.50
C VAL A 424 -0.78 -16.18 -14.92
N LYS A 425 -0.81 -17.24 -15.75
CA LYS A 425 -2.01 -17.73 -16.43
C LYS A 425 -2.71 -16.60 -17.20
N PRO A 426 -2.03 -15.95 -18.14
CA PRO A 426 -2.60 -14.81 -18.86
C PRO A 426 -3.82 -15.23 -19.68
N ASP A 427 -4.76 -14.31 -19.83
CA ASP A 427 -5.91 -14.49 -20.72
C ASP A 427 -5.61 -14.00 -22.13
N VAL A 428 -4.70 -13.01 -22.24
CA VAL A 428 -4.22 -12.42 -23.48
C VAL A 428 -2.71 -12.30 -23.42
N VAL A 429 -2.03 -12.61 -24.52
CA VAL A 429 -0.60 -12.30 -24.74
C VAL A 429 -0.52 -11.26 -25.86
N ILE A 430 0.13 -10.13 -25.59
CA ILE A 430 0.43 -9.07 -26.57
C ILE A 430 1.93 -9.06 -26.80
N ALA A 431 2.33 -9.30 -28.03
CA ALA A 431 3.74 -9.43 -28.43
C ALA A 431 4.13 -8.38 -29.46
N THR A 432 5.26 -7.70 -29.24
CA THR A 432 5.92 -6.85 -30.24
C THR A 432 7.23 -7.50 -30.68
N GLY A 433 7.35 -7.81 -31.95
CA GLY A 433 8.58 -8.28 -32.62
C GLY A 433 9.28 -9.50 -32.02
N ALA A 434 10.44 -9.78 -32.54
CA ALA A 434 11.51 -10.71 -32.17
C ALA A 434 11.17 -12.17 -31.83
N HIS A 435 12.19 -13.01 -32.01
CA HIS A 435 12.14 -14.46 -31.83
C HIS A 435 11.86 -14.92 -30.38
N THR A 436 12.23 -14.10 -29.40
CA THR A 436 12.04 -14.39 -27.96
C THR A 436 10.57 -14.40 -27.53
N THR A 437 9.70 -13.72 -28.29
CA THR A 437 8.26 -13.68 -28.02
C THR A 437 7.48 -14.87 -28.61
N VAL A 438 8.08 -15.56 -29.58
CA VAL A 438 7.42 -16.69 -30.27
C VAL A 438 7.01 -17.81 -29.30
N PRO A 439 7.89 -18.30 -28.39
CA PRO A 439 7.51 -19.40 -27.50
C PRO A 439 6.29 -19.11 -26.64
N ILE A 440 6.18 -17.91 -26.06
CA ILE A 440 5.02 -17.57 -25.21
C ILE A 440 3.72 -17.45 -26.00
N CYS A 441 3.78 -16.99 -27.27
CA CYS A 441 2.64 -16.95 -28.17
C CYS A 441 2.10 -18.37 -28.45
N TYR A 442 2.98 -19.33 -28.75
CA TYR A 442 2.59 -20.73 -28.98
C TYR A 442 2.07 -21.39 -27.68
N ILE A 443 2.72 -21.16 -26.56
CA ILE A 443 2.26 -21.66 -25.25
C ILE A 443 0.86 -21.11 -24.97
N ALA A 444 0.63 -19.81 -25.10
CA ALA A 444 -0.69 -19.20 -24.89
C ALA A 444 -1.75 -19.84 -25.78
N LYS A 445 -1.44 -20.04 -27.07
CA LYS A 445 -2.37 -20.65 -28.01
C LYS A 445 -2.69 -22.11 -27.66
N LEU A 446 -1.69 -22.90 -27.24
CA LEU A 446 -1.85 -24.27 -26.79
C LEU A 446 -2.83 -24.38 -25.59
N PHE A 447 -2.84 -23.37 -24.71
CA PHE A 447 -3.76 -23.29 -23.57
C PHE A 447 -5.05 -22.51 -23.88
N GLY A 448 -5.41 -22.30 -25.15
CA GLY A 448 -6.65 -21.66 -25.58
C GLY A 448 -6.74 -20.18 -25.25
N LYS A 449 -5.59 -19.50 -25.06
CA LYS A 449 -5.53 -18.08 -24.75
C LYS A 449 -5.43 -17.22 -26.00
N LYS A 450 -5.81 -15.93 -25.89
CA LYS A 450 -5.74 -14.98 -27.00
C LYS A 450 -4.32 -14.52 -27.25
N VAL A 451 -3.95 -14.42 -28.51
CA VAL A 451 -2.63 -13.91 -28.96
C VAL A 451 -2.83 -12.72 -29.88
N ILE A 452 -2.30 -11.59 -29.49
CA ILE A 452 -2.22 -10.37 -30.29
C ILE A 452 -0.75 -10.17 -30.64
N PHE A 453 -0.44 -10.08 -31.92
CA PHE A 453 0.92 -9.83 -32.39
C PHE A 453 0.98 -8.50 -33.17
N ILE A 454 1.96 -7.68 -32.86
CA ILE A 454 2.20 -6.41 -33.50
C ILE A 454 3.54 -6.53 -34.25
N GLU A 455 3.48 -6.47 -35.58
CA GLU A 455 4.67 -6.50 -36.41
C GLU A 455 5.52 -5.22 -36.21
N THR A 456 6.82 -5.32 -36.29
CA THR A 456 7.70 -4.20 -36.00
C THR A 456 7.54 -3.04 -36.99
N PHE A 457 7.66 -1.82 -36.49
CA PHE A 457 7.66 -0.60 -37.27
C PHE A 457 8.87 -0.51 -38.22
N ALA A 458 10.00 -1.14 -37.84
CA ALA A 458 11.24 -1.09 -38.60
C ALA A 458 11.19 -1.83 -39.94
N ASN A 459 10.12 -2.59 -40.22
CA ASN A 459 10.07 -3.43 -41.43
C ASN A 459 8.81 -3.11 -42.24
N ILE A 460 9.00 -2.63 -43.48
CA ILE A 460 7.89 -2.17 -44.33
C ILE A 460 7.66 -3.13 -45.51
N THR A 461 8.71 -3.76 -46.03
CA THR A 461 8.68 -4.47 -47.32
C THR A 461 8.83 -5.98 -47.23
N THR A 462 9.18 -6.50 -46.05
CA THR A 462 9.42 -7.95 -45.84
C THR A 462 8.79 -8.46 -44.57
N LYS A 463 8.42 -9.74 -44.56
CA LYS A 463 7.95 -10.40 -43.33
C LYS A 463 9.12 -10.71 -42.41
N THR A 464 8.99 -10.36 -41.10
CA THR A 464 9.97 -10.85 -40.11
C THR A 464 9.81 -12.35 -39.90
N LEU A 465 10.85 -13.01 -39.38
CA LEU A 465 10.76 -14.43 -39.04
C LEU A 465 9.73 -14.70 -37.95
N SER A 466 9.70 -13.88 -36.89
CA SER A 466 8.70 -13.96 -35.81
C SER A 466 7.30 -13.71 -36.36
N GLY A 467 7.11 -12.72 -37.22
CA GLY A 467 5.84 -12.47 -37.86
C GLY A 467 5.36 -13.66 -38.69
N LYS A 468 6.26 -14.28 -39.52
CA LYS A 468 5.90 -15.50 -40.25
C LYS A 468 5.44 -16.65 -39.35
N LEU A 469 6.13 -16.82 -38.21
CA LEU A 469 5.80 -17.92 -37.28
C LEU A 469 4.52 -17.65 -36.50
N VAL A 470 4.26 -16.43 -36.05
CA VAL A 470 3.11 -16.13 -35.19
C VAL A 470 1.84 -15.79 -35.99
N TYR A 471 1.96 -15.28 -37.20
CA TYR A 471 0.81 -14.93 -38.05
C TYR A 471 -0.27 -16.02 -38.16
N PRO A 472 0.07 -17.32 -38.38
CA PRO A 472 -0.94 -18.37 -38.49
C PRO A 472 -1.72 -18.66 -37.21
N ILE A 473 -1.17 -18.32 -36.04
CA ILE A 473 -1.75 -18.64 -34.74
C ILE A 473 -2.32 -17.42 -34.01
N ALA A 474 -2.02 -16.21 -34.46
CA ALA A 474 -2.50 -14.99 -33.82
C ALA A 474 -4.02 -14.82 -33.99
N ASP A 475 -4.72 -14.47 -32.91
CA ASP A 475 -6.13 -14.09 -32.95
C ASP A 475 -6.32 -12.69 -33.54
N LEU A 476 -5.33 -11.83 -33.35
CA LEU A 476 -5.21 -10.50 -33.97
C LEU A 476 -3.77 -10.25 -34.35
N PHE A 477 -3.55 -9.94 -35.62
CA PHE A 477 -2.25 -9.54 -36.14
C PHE A 477 -2.32 -8.10 -36.62
N LEU A 478 -1.50 -7.23 -36.03
CA LEU A 478 -1.45 -5.80 -36.35
C LEU A 478 -0.18 -5.51 -37.13
N VAL A 479 -0.33 -4.68 -38.16
CA VAL A 479 0.79 -4.13 -38.92
C VAL A 479 0.82 -2.60 -38.72
N GLN A 480 2.03 -2.05 -38.73
CA GLN A 480 2.23 -0.62 -38.45
C GLN A 480 2.36 0.22 -39.75
N TRP A 481 2.36 -0.45 -40.90
CA TRP A 481 2.37 0.15 -42.23
C TRP A 481 1.28 -0.48 -43.08
N GLU A 482 0.56 0.34 -43.84
CA GLU A 482 -0.53 -0.13 -44.69
C GLU A 482 -0.03 -1.08 -45.81
N GLU A 483 1.17 -0.83 -46.32
CA GLU A 483 1.82 -1.67 -47.32
C GLU A 483 2.01 -3.11 -46.88
N MET A 484 2.15 -3.36 -45.58
CA MET A 484 2.30 -4.68 -45.00
C MET A 484 1.03 -5.55 -45.13
N LEU A 485 -0.14 -4.96 -45.39
CA LEU A 485 -1.36 -5.71 -45.68
C LEU A 485 -1.25 -6.58 -46.90
N LYS A 486 -0.41 -6.18 -47.89
CA LYS A 486 -0.09 -7.01 -49.07
C LYS A 486 0.65 -8.30 -48.70
N LEU A 487 1.44 -8.24 -47.62
CA LEU A 487 2.20 -9.37 -47.11
C LEU A 487 1.43 -10.21 -46.12
N TYR A 488 0.55 -9.60 -45.32
CA TYR A 488 -0.29 -10.23 -44.30
C TYR A 488 -1.77 -9.92 -44.57
N PRO A 489 -2.43 -10.63 -45.50
CA PRO A 489 -3.81 -10.27 -45.94
C PRO A 489 -4.87 -10.20 -44.85
N ASN A 490 -4.73 -11.01 -43.78
CA ASN A 490 -5.66 -11.03 -42.65
C ASN A 490 -5.24 -10.14 -41.47
N ALA A 491 -4.15 -9.38 -41.63
CA ALA A 491 -3.70 -8.42 -40.63
C ALA A 491 -4.59 -7.16 -40.64
N LYS A 492 -4.54 -6.40 -39.56
CA LYS A 492 -5.22 -5.11 -39.47
C LYS A 492 -4.19 -3.99 -39.32
N TYR A 493 -4.40 -2.93 -40.08
CA TYR A 493 -3.69 -1.65 -39.90
C TYR A 493 -4.53 -0.74 -39.02
N ARG A 494 -3.91 -0.14 -38.02
CA ARG A 494 -4.56 0.80 -37.06
C ARG A 494 -3.68 2.03 -36.77
N GLY A 495 -2.74 2.35 -37.65
CA GLY A 495 -1.67 3.32 -37.43
C GLY A 495 -0.44 2.70 -36.80
N GLY A 496 0.65 3.47 -36.76
CA GLY A 496 1.89 3.07 -36.10
C GLY A 496 1.85 3.34 -34.60
N LEU A 497 2.59 2.55 -33.84
CA LEU A 497 2.91 2.83 -32.44
C LEU A 497 4.01 3.93 -32.43
N LYS A 498 3.58 5.20 -32.36
CA LYS A 498 4.43 6.39 -32.17
C LYS A 498 3.68 7.44 -31.41
#